data_242729031e138642615a483ac50a290b
#
_entry.id   242729031e138642615a483ac50a290b
#
_cell.length_a   1.000
_cell.length_b   1.000
_cell.length_c   1.000
_cell.angle_alpha   90.00
_cell.angle_beta   90.00
_cell.angle_gamma   90.00
#
_symmetry.space_group_name_H-M   'P 1'
#
loop_
_entity.id
_entity.type
_entity.pdbx_description
1 polymer ?
#
loop_
_entity_poly.entity_id
_entity_poly.type
_entity_poly.pdbx_seq_one_letter_code
_entity_poly.pdbx_strand_id
1 'polypeptide(L)'
;KPFGTNLESAIDLAKHVDKYFTGDQVYRVDHYMAKEIAQNLIVFRSGNSLFKKTWNKDFIEKIEIIASEQVGVEGRGNFYEQTGALRDVVQSHLLQLAALTLMDITEDINEVPSLRTKALSQMHIVCDVNNKECITRGQYEGYRDEVENPRSMVETFVSLKVSSSDPKWAGVPITLSTGKALKERLTAI
;
A
#
# COMPACT_ATOMS: atom_id res chain seq x y z
N LYS A 1 -14.08 7.45 3.47
CA LYS A 1 -13.98 8.01 2.11
C LYS A 1 -12.54 8.24 1.76
N PRO A 2 -12.10 7.99 0.51
CA PRO A 2 -10.74 8.31 0.09
C PRO A 2 -10.50 9.82 0.24
N PHE A 3 -9.28 10.17 0.57
CA PHE A 3 -8.85 11.57 0.73
C PHE A 3 -8.51 12.15 -0.65
N GLY A 4 -9.55 12.43 -1.44
CA GLY A 4 -9.46 12.79 -2.85
C GLY A 4 -9.47 11.57 -3.78
N THR A 5 -9.72 11.81 -5.06
CA THR A 5 -9.74 10.78 -6.13
C THR A 5 -8.48 10.83 -7.01
N ASN A 6 -7.73 11.91 -6.94
CA ASN A 6 -6.44 12.15 -7.58
C ASN A 6 -5.62 13.14 -6.75
N LEU A 7 -4.39 13.43 -7.16
CA LEU A 7 -3.47 14.31 -6.43
C LEU A 7 -4.05 15.74 -6.28
N GLU A 8 -4.64 16.29 -7.32
CA GLU A 8 -5.21 17.64 -7.31
C GLU A 8 -6.36 17.75 -6.30
N SER A 9 -7.34 16.85 -6.37
CA SER A 9 -8.47 16.82 -5.43
C SER A 9 -8.04 16.54 -3.98
N ALA A 10 -6.96 15.75 -3.77
CA ALA A 10 -6.39 15.53 -2.45
C ALA A 10 -5.73 16.80 -1.90
N ILE A 11 -4.98 17.54 -2.71
CA ILE A 11 -4.38 18.82 -2.34
C ILE A 11 -5.48 19.85 -2.00
N ASP A 12 -6.51 19.95 -2.83
CA ASP A 12 -7.60 20.90 -2.60
C ASP A 12 -8.39 20.58 -1.34
N LEU A 13 -8.63 19.27 -1.08
CA LEU A 13 -9.28 18.85 0.16
C LEU A 13 -8.42 19.17 1.38
N ALA A 14 -7.09 18.93 1.31
CA ALA A 14 -6.17 19.30 2.37
C ALA A 14 -6.21 20.80 2.65
N LYS A 15 -6.06 21.64 1.61
CA LYS A 15 -6.16 23.10 1.75
C LYS A 15 -7.51 23.56 2.32
N HIS A 16 -8.60 22.87 1.96
CA HIS A 16 -9.92 23.20 2.49
C HIS A 16 -10.05 22.87 3.97
N VAL A 17 -9.53 21.71 4.39
CA VAL A 17 -9.50 21.30 5.80
C VAL A 17 -8.63 22.25 6.63
N ASP A 18 -7.44 22.61 6.14
CA ASP A 18 -6.47 23.48 6.83
C ASP A 18 -7.00 24.91 7.06
N LYS A 19 -8.09 25.32 6.37
CA LYS A 19 -8.76 26.61 6.64
C LYS A 19 -9.55 26.64 7.94
N TYR A 20 -10.00 25.49 8.40
CA TYR A 20 -10.95 25.38 9.51
C TYR A 20 -10.39 24.61 10.69
N PHE A 21 -9.35 23.78 10.49
CA PHE A 21 -8.78 22.89 11.48
C PHE A 21 -7.27 22.99 11.48
N THR A 22 -6.67 22.87 12.65
CA THR A 22 -5.22 22.69 12.81
C THR A 22 -4.86 21.21 12.69
N GLY A 23 -3.60 20.89 12.37
CA GLY A 23 -3.16 19.53 12.12
C GLY A 23 -3.38 18.56 13.29
N ASP A 24 -3.39 19.06 14.52
CA ASP A 24 -3.65 18.32 15.75
C ASP A 24 -5.15 18.00 15.96
N GLN A 25 -6.04 18.68 15.24
CA GLN A 25 -7.48 18.43 15.28
C GLN A 25 -7.95 17.42 14.22
N VAL A 26 -7.08 17.02 13.28
CA VAL A 26 -7.45 16.17 12.14
C VAL A 26 -6.74 14.83 12.20
N TYR A 27 -7.48 13.77 12.48
CA TYR A 27 -6.97 12.40 12.49
C TYR A 27 -7.32 11.69 11.18
N ARG A 28 -6.29 11.40 10.38
CA ARG A 28 -6.42 10.60 9.15
C ARG A 28 -6.20 9.14 9.51
N VAL A 29 -7.28 8.36 9.51
CA VAL A 29 -7.24 6.95 9.92
C VAL A 29 -7.14 6.05 8.70
N ASP A 30 -6.05 5.29 8.64
CA ASP A 30 -5.90 4.12 7.78
C ASP A 30 -6.10 2.85 8.64
N HIS A 31 -7.13 2.08 8.34
CA HIS A 31 -7.45 0.89 9.14
C HIS A 31 -6.40 -0.22 9.04
N TYR A 32 -5.58 -0.26 7.97
CA TYR A 32 -4.45 -1.19 7.90
C TYR A 32 -3.34 -0.84 8.90
N MET A 33 -3.17 0.45 9.20
CA MET A 33 -2.24 0.89 10.24
C MET A 33 -2.69 0.49 11.66
N ALA A 34 -3.99 0.26 11.85
CA ALA A 34 -4.54 -0.26 13.10
C ALA A 34 -4.52 -1.79 13.19
N LYS A 35 -4.23 -2.51 12.10
CA LYS A 35 -4.10 -3.97 12.12
C LYS A 35 -2.85 -4.39 12.90
N GLU A 36 -2.93 -5.56 13.54
CA GLU A 36 -1.84 -6.16 14.30
C GLU A 36 -0.53 -6.24 13.49
N ILE A 37 -0.61 -6.57 12.19
CA ILE A 37 0.57 -6.68 11.33
C ILE A 37 1.38 -5.37 11.27
N ALA A 38 0.72 -4.23 11.20
CA ALA A 38 1.41 -2.92 11.16
C ALA A 38 2.03 -2.58 12.52
N GLN A 39 1.30 -2.80 13.60
CA GLN A 39 1.78 -2.54 14.95
C GLN A 39 2.91 -3.50 15.33
N ASN A 40 2.72 -4.79 15.05
CA ASN A 40 3.72 -5.82 15.34
C ASN A 40 5.01 -5.59 14.54
N LEU A 41 4.93 -5.11 13.29
CA LEU A 41 6.11 -4.80 12.49
C LEU A 41 7.01 -3.74 13.15
N ILE A 42 6.41 -2.68 13.70
CA ILE A 42 7.16 -1.63 14.41
C ILE A 42 7.83 -2.20 15.65
N VAL A 43 7.06 -2.89 16.51
CA VAL A 43 7.56 -3.48 17.76
C VAL A 43 8.62 -4.55 17.49
N PHE A 44 8.39 -5.41 16.51
CA PHE A 44 9.32 -6.49 16.12
C PHE A 44 10.67 -5.93 15.67
N ARG A 45 10.66 -4.86 14.87
CA ARG A 45 11.88 -4.22 14.36
C ARG A 45 12.61 -3.42 15.43
N SER A 46 11.90 -2.64 16.25
CA SER A 46 12.50 -1.79 17.28
C SER A 46 12.92 -2.55 18.52
N GLY A 47 12.13 -3.53 18.92
CA GLY A 47 12.37 -4.34 20.15
C GLY A 47 13.43 -5.44 20.02
N ASN A 48 13.93 -5.71 18.79
CA ASN A 48 14.86 -6.80 18.55
C ASN A 48 16.20 -6.28 17.99
N SER A 49 17.26 -6.38 18.77
CA SER A 49 18.60 -5.91 18.40
C SER A 49 19.18 -6.58 17.14
N LEU A 50 18.78 -7.82 16.84
CA LEU A 50 19.18 -8.53 15.62
C LEU A 50 18.68 -7.76 14.39
N PHE A 51 17.41 -7.38 14.36
CA PHE A 51 16.81 -6.70 13.20
C PHE A 51 17.29 -5.25 13.03
N LYS A 52 17.74 -4.60 14.10
CA LYS A 52 18.38 -3.27 13.97
C LYS A 52 19.59 -3.29 13.02
N LYS A 53 20.30 -4.42 12.93
CA LYS A 53 21.51 -4.57 12.09
C LYS A 53 21.24 -5.26 10.75
N THR A 54 20.25 -6.17 10.69
CA THR A 54 20.01 -7.04 9.54
C THR A 54 18.85 -6.59 8.64
N TRP A 55 18.14 -5.51 9.00
CA TRP A 55 17.01 -5.02 8.23
C TRP A 55 17.45 -4.07 7.10
N ASN A 56 18.17 -4.63 6.14
CA ASN A 56 18.73 -3.90 5.00
C ASN A 56 19.09 -4.85 3.85
N LYS A 57 19.53 -4.29 2.72
CA LYS A 57 19.89 -4.99 1.48
C LYS A 57 20.95 -6.08 1.63
N ASP A 58 21.79 -6.03 2.64
CA ASP A 58 22.87 -7.00 2.81
C ASP A 58 22.37 -8.33 3.37
N PHE A 59 21.16 -8.33 3.96
CA PHE A 59 20.53 -9.49 4.61
C PHE A 59 19.13 -9.80 4.05
N ILE A 60 18.46 -8.86 3.40
CA ILE A 60 17.12 -9.05 2.83
C ILE A 60 17.22 -9.09 1.31
N GLU A 61 16.90 -10.24 0.75
CA GLU A 61 16.97 -10.49 -0.69
C GLU A 61 15.78 -9.91 -1.45
N LYS A 62 14.58 -9.96 -0.86
CA LYS A 62 13.33 -9.41 -1.44
C LYS A 62 12.33 -9.04 -0.37
N ILE A 63 11.37 -8.21 -0.72
CA ILE A 63 10.21 -7.85 0.12
C ILE A 63 8.93 -8.10 -0.67
N GLU A 64 8.01 -8.86 -0.09
CA GLU A 64 6.69 -9.12 -0.65
C GLU A 64 5.62 -8.68 0.35
N ILE A 65 4.72 -7.80 -0.07
CA ILE A 65 3.60 -7.31 0.74
C ILE A 65 2.31 -7.72 0.05
N ILE A 66 1.54 -8.55 0.72
CA ILE A 66 0.36 -9.20 0.14
C ILE A 66 -0.87 -8.88 0.99
N ALA A 67 -1.97 -8.52 0.31
CA ALA A 67 -3.30 -8.47 0.92
C ALA A 67 -4.30 -9.15 -0.02
N SER A 68 -4.63 -10.41 0.26
CA SER A 68 -5.59 -11.19 -0.52
C SER A 68 -6.93 -11.34 0.20
N GLU A 69 -8.02 -11.33 -0.56
CA GLU A 69 -9.39 -11.54 -0.09
C GLU A 69 -10.03 -12.72 -0.84
N GLN A 70 -10.76 -13.57 -0.12
CA GLN A 70 -11.50 -14.69 -0.73
C GLN A 70 -12.82 -14.24 -1.35
N VAL A 71 -13.37 -13.14 -0.86
CA VAL A 71 -14.66 -12.60 -1.32
C VAL A 71 -14.48 -11.70 -2.55
N GLY A 72 -15.52 -11.60 -3.37
CA GLY A 72 -15.61 -10.68 -4.50
C GLY A 72 -15.93 -9.24 -4.04
N VAL A 73 -16.60 -8.47 -4.90
CA VAL A 73 -17.01 -7.09 -4.57
C VAL A 73 -18.28 -7.01 -3.73
N GLU A 74 -19.10 -8.09 -3.69
CA GLU A 74 -20.23 -8.28 -2.77
C GLU A 74 -21.16 -7.06 -2.65
N GLY A 75 -21.80 -6.66 -3.76
CA GLY A 75 -22.77 -5.55 -3.78
C GLY A 75 -22.13 -4.15 -3.73
N ARG A 76 -20.81 -4.03 -3.67
CA ARG A 76 -20.07 -2.76 -3.78
C ARG A 76 -19.57 -2.47 -5.19
N GLY A 77 -20.16 -3.10 -6.21
CA GLY A 77 -19.74 -3.00 -7.62
C GLY A 77 -19.60 -1.55 -8.09
N ASN A 78 -20.58 -0.70 -7.84
CA ASN A 78 -20.55 0.71 -8.24
C ASN A 78 -19.36 1.50 -7.62
N PHE A 79 -19.01 1.21 -6.38
CA PHE A 79 -17.84 1.81 -5.75
C PHE A 79 -16.55 1.25 -6.37
N TYR A 80 -16.50 -0.07 -6.56
CA TYR A 80 -15.30 -0.76 -7.02
C TYR A 80 -14.98 -0.39 -8.47
N GLU A 81 -15.99 -0.21 -9.33
CA GLU A 81 -15.82 0.29 -10.70
C GLU A 81 -15.15 1.68 -10.79
N GLN A 82 -15.19 2.46 -9.71
CA GLN A 82 -14.54 3.77 -9.66
C GLN A 82 -13.12 3.71 -9.09
N THR A 83 -12.76 2.65 -8.39
CA THR A 83 -11.49 2.56 -7.65
C THR A 83 -10.55 1.48 -8.17
N GLY A 84 -11.03 0.25 -8.34
CA GLY A 84 -10.20 -0.93 -8.59
C GLY A 84 -9.28 -1.31 -7.44
N ALA A 85 -8.57 -2.42 -7.58
CA ALA A 85 -7.65 -2.94 -6.57
C ALA A 85 -6.45 -1.99 -6.33
N LEU A 86 -6.00 -1.30 -7.37
CA LEU A 86 -4.85 -0.39 -7.29
C LEU A 86 -5.11 0.78 -6.34
N ARG A 87 -6.23 1.47 -6.50
CA ARG A 87 -6.57 2.64 -5.66
C ARG A 87 -7.13 2.23 -4.31
N ASP A 88 -7.98 1.18 -4.29
CA ASP A 88 -8.65 0.74 -3.06
C ASP A 88 -7.66 0.16 -2.04
N VAL A 89 -6.70 -0.64 -2.49
CA VAL A 89 -5.82 -1.38 -1.57
C VAL A 89 -4.34 -1.00 -1.71
N VAL A 90 -3.77 -0.98 -2.92
CA VAL A 90 -2.33 -0.69 -3.06
C VAL A 90 -2.01 0.73 -2.62
N GLN A 91 -2.68 1.71 -3.21
CA GLN A 91 -2.41 3.12 -2.94
C GLN A 91 -2.73 3.52 -1.50
N SER A 92 -3.87 3.05 -0.97
CA SER A 92 -4.31 3.44 0.36
C SER A 92 -3.63 2.67 1.48
N HIS A 93 -3.34 1.37 1.30
CA HIS A 93 -2.93 0.48 2.38
C HIS A 93 -1.57 -0.18 2.19
N LEU A 94 -1.30 -0.81 1.02
CA LEU A 94 -0.03 -1.53 0.84
C LEU A 94 1.18 -0.59 0.80
N LEU A 95 1.03 0.61 0.24
CA LEU A 95 2.09 1.62 0.31
C LEU A 95 2.40 2.05 1.74
N GLN A 96 1.41 2.09 2.63
CA GLN A 96 1.63 2.39 4.04
C GLN A 96 2.41 1.25 4.74
N LEU A 97 2.04 -0.01 4.48
CA LEU A 97 2.80 -1.16 5.00
C LEU A 97 4.22 -1.20 4.44
N ALA A 98 4.39 -0.90 3.15
CA ALA A 98 5.71 -0.79 2.53
C ALA A 98 6.55 0.32 3.19
N ALA A 99 5.96 1.48 3.45
CA ALA A 99 6.65 2.56 4.14
C ALA A 99 7.10 2.17 5.55
N LEU A 100 6.24 1.47 6.32
CA LEU A 100 6.61 0.92 7.62
C LEU A 100 7.74 -0.10 7.53
N THR A 101 7.74 -0.92 6.47
CA THR A 101 8.78 -1.94 6.25
C THR A 101 10.13 -1.30 5.93
N LEU A 102 10.13 -0.23 5.13
CA LEU A 102 11.34 0.38 4.58
C LEU A 102 11.93 1.50 5.46
N MET A 103 11.10 2.19 6.25
CA MET A 103 11.54 3.31 7.07
C MET A 103 12.66 2.93 8.06
N ASP A 104 13.40 3.91 8.54
CA ASP A 104 14.37 3.70 9.61
C ASP A 104 13.69 3.21 10.89
N ILE A 105 14.42 2.44 11.69
CA ILE A 105 13.92 1.91 12.96
C ILE A 105 13.96 3.06 13.99
N THR A 106 12.87 3.24 14.72
CA THR A 106 12.78 4.19 15.84
C THR A 106 12.13 3.54 17.05
N GLU A 107 12.48 4.01 18.23
CA GLU A 107 11.81 3.68 19.51
C GLU A 107 10.80 4.79 19.90
N ASP A 108 10.85 5.94 19.23
CA ASP A 108 9.89 7.03 19.42
C ASP A 108 8.75 6.93 18.41
N ILE A 109 7.56 6.59 18.88
CA ILE A 109 6.35 6.49 18.07
C ILE A 109 6.01 7.80 17.35
N ASN A 110 6.42 8.95 17.91
CA ASN A 110 6.16 10.27 17.33
C ASN A 110 6.98 10.52 16.06
N GLU A 111 8.08 9.81 15.86
CA GLU A 111 8.90 9.90 14.64
C GLU A 111 8.32 9.06 13.49
N VAL A 112 7.49 8.05 13.77
CA VAL A 112 6.95 7.11 12.76
C VAL A 112 6.27 7.84 11.58
N PRO A 113 5.45 8.89 11.76
CA PRO A 113 4.85 9.59 10.64
C PRO A 113 5.86 10.23 9.68
N SER A 114 6.91 10.86 10.22
CA SER A 114 7.96 11.52 9.42
C SER A 114 8.84 10.51 8.69
N LEU A 115 9.26 9.45 9.38
CA LEU A 115 10.06 8.36 8.80
C LEU A 115 9.30 7.61 7.71
N ARG A 116 8.01 7.37 7.90
CA ARG A 116 7.13 6.77 6.91
C ARG A 116 6.96 7.66 5.68
N THR A 117 6.79 8.97 5.87
CA THR A 117 6.71 9.94 4.77
C THR A 117 8.02 9.98 3.98
N LYS A 118 9.17 9.95 4.64
CA LYS A 118 10.49 9.85 4.02
C LYS A 118 10.60 8.57 3.19
N ALA A 119 10.23 7.41 3.73
CA ALA A 119 10.28 6.15 3.02
C ALA A 119 9.37 6.15 1.77
N LEU A 120 8.13 6.69 1.88
CA LEU A 120 7.23 6.85 0.74
C LEU A 120 7.81 7.73 -0.36
N SER A 121 8.44 8.85 0.00
CA SER A 121 9.04 9.77 -0.99
C SER A 121 10.22 9.17 -1.76
N GLN A 122 10.82 8.12 -1.23
CA GLN A 122 11.93 7.39 -1.85
C GLN A 122 11.46 6.18 -2.68
N MET A 123 10.18 5.84 -2.62
CA MET A 123 9.63 4.73 -3.41
C MET A 123 9.27 5.17 -4.83
N HIS A 124 9.56 4.32 -5.80
CA HIS A 124 9.19 4.54 -7.19
C HIS A 124 8.81 3.22 -7.87
N ILE A 125 7.96 3.31 -8.88
CA ILE A 125 7.55 2.15 -9.68
C ILE A 125 8.71 1.78 -10.61
N VAL A 126 9.10 0.51 -10.60
CA VAL A 126 10.11 -0.02 -11.52
C VAL A 126 9.41 -0.42 -12.81
N CYS A 127 9.16 0.55 -13.68
CA CYS A 127 8.69 0.30 -15.04
C CYS A 127 9.75 0.78 -16.03
N ASP A 128 10.38 -0.14 -16.70
CA ASP A 128 11.02 0.15 -17.98
C ASP A 128 9.91 0.17 -19.05
N VAL A 129 9.95 1.15 -19.95
CA VAL A 129 8.98 1.32 -21.06
C VAL A 129 8.92 0.05 -21.94
N ASN A 130 9.99 -0.75 -21.93
CA ASN A 130 10.14 -2.00 -22.67
C ASN A 130 9.80 -3.25 -21.83
N ASN A 131 9.67 -3.13 -20.50
CA ASN A 131 9.40 -4.25 -19.60
C ASN A 131 7.98 -4.16 -19.03
N LYS A 132 7.03 -4.83 -19.68
CA LYS A 132 5.61 -4.90 -19.26
C LYS A 132 5.38 -5.68 -17.95
N GLU A 133 6.45 -6.23 -17.34
CA GLU A 133 6.34 -7.05 -16.12
C GLU A 133 6.31 -6.23 -14.81
N CYS A 134 6.33 -4.91 -14.87
CA CYS A 134 6.31 -4.07 -13.68
C CYS A 134 4.94 -4.03 -12.98
N ILE A 135 3.87 -4.25 -13.72
CA ILE A 135 2.49 -4.30 -13.21
C ILE A 135 1.71 -5.41 -13.90
N THR A 136 1.11 -6.27 -13.11
CA THR A 136 0.15 -7.28 -13.56
C THR A 136 -1.22 -6.90 -13.05
N ARG A 137 -2.23 -6.90 -13.91
CA ARG A 137 -3.62 -6.64 -13.57
C ARG A 137 -4.51 -7.76 -14.07
N GLY A 138 -5.53 -8.10 -13.31
CA GLY A 138 -6.50 -9.12 -13.68
C GLY A 138 -7.88 -8.86 -13.11
N GLN A 139 -8.85 -9.60 -13.60
CA GLN A 139 -10.19 -9.66 -13.03
C GLN A 139 -10.50 -11.12 -12.69
N TYR A 140 -11.22 -11.36 -11.58
CA TYR A 140 -11.73 -12.70 -11.32
C TYR A 140 -12.89 -13.05 -12.27
N GLU A 141 -13.07 -14.33 -12.47
CA GLU A 141 -14.16 -14.85 -13.29
C GLU A 141 -15.52 -14.45 -12.71
N GLY A 142 -16.44 -13.95 -13.57
CA GLY A 142 -17.76 -13.47 -13.15
C GLY A 142 -17.80 -12.01 -12.66
N TYR A 143 -16.67 -11.31 -12.53
CA TYR A 143 -16.65 -9.92 -12.06
C TYR A 143 -17.55 -9.00 -12.88
N ARG A 144 -17.49 -9.11 -14.22
CA ARG A 144 -18.26 -8.24 -15.13
C ARG A 144 -19.76 -8.45 -15.00
N ASP A 145 -20.19 -9.67 -14.73
CA ASP A 145 -21.59 -10.00 -14.50
C ASP A 145 -22.05 -9.46 -13.15
N GLU A 146 -21.21 -9.60 -12.11
CA GLU A 146 -21.48 -9.11 -10.76
C GLU A 146 -21.64 -7.58 -10.71
N VAL A 147 -20.87 -6.83 -11.52
CA VAL A 147 -20.98 -5.36 -11.59
C VAL A 147 -21.91 -4.86 -12.71
N GLU A 148 -22.59 -5.80 -13.42
CA GLU A 148 -23.50 -5.49 -14.54
C GLU A 148 -22.82 -4.64 -15.64
N ASN A 149 -21.51 -4.78 -15.82
CA ASN A 149 -20.71 -4.05 -16.79
C ASN A 149 -19.84 -5.00 -17.65
N PRO A 150 -20.35 -5.52 -18.77
CA PRO A 150 -19.62 -6.48 -19.63
C PRO A 150 -18.36 -5.87 -20.26
N ARG A 151 -18.21 -4.55 -20.24
CA ARG A 151 -17.03 -3.83 -20.77
C ARG A 151 -16.07 -3.36 -19.67
N SER A 152 -16.30 -3.71 -18.43
CA SER A 152 -15.41 -3.31 -17.34
C SER A 152 -13.97 -3.76 -17.59
N MET A 153 -13.04 -2.82 -17.39
CA MET A 153 -11.59 -3.04 -17.43
C MET A 153 -10.95 -2.77 -16.05
N VAL A 154 -11.78 -2.61 -15.02
CA VAL A 154 -11.33 -2.35 -13.65
C VAL A 154 -10.71 -3.61 -13.08
N GLU A 155 -9.50 -3.51 -12.59
CA GLU A 155 -8.76 -4.63 -12.03
C GLU A 155 -9.28 -5.03 -10.65
N THR A 156 -9.46 -6.35 -10.44
CA THR A 156 -9.76 -6.96 -9.14
C THR A 156 -8.54 -7.63 -8.53
N PHE A 157 -7.47 -7.73 -9.30
CA PHE A 157 -6.14 -8.17 -8.89
C PHE A 157 -5.09 -7.22 -9.45
N VAL A 158 -4.10 -6.89 -8.63
CA VAL A 158 -2.91 -6.17 -9.07
C VAL A 158 -1.67 -6.67 -8.33
N SER A 159 -0.57 -6.79 -9.07
CA SER A 159 0.77 -6.99 -8.55
C SER A 159 1.68 -5.93 -9.15
N LEU A 160 2.37 -5.18 -8.31
CA LEU A 160 3.18 -4.02 -8.68
C LEU A 160 4.60 -4.19 -8.15
N LYS A 161 5.60 -4.00 -9.01
CA LYS A 161 7.01 -3.94 -8.60
C LYS A 161 7.40 -2.50 -8.31
N VAL A 162 7.98 -2.28 -7.14
CA VAL A 162 8.51 -0.99 -6.70
C VAL A 162 9.94 -1.16 -6.23
N SER A 163 10.68 -0.07 -6.21
CA SER A 163 12.02 0.02 -5.61
C SER A 163 12.13 1.25 -4.73
N SER A 164 13.20 1.32 -3.96
CA SER A 164 13.52 2.47 -3.12
C SER A 164 14.85 3.09 -3.56
N SER A 165 14.91 4.42 -3.59
CA SER A 165 16.16 5.17 -3.77
C SER A 165 16.99 5.29 -2.50
N ASP A 166 16.48 4.80 -1.35
CA ASP A 166 17.26 4.71 -0.12
C ASP A 166 18.41 3.71 -0.31
N PRO A 167 19.68 4.12 -0.08
CA PRO A 167 20.84 3.23 -0.19
C PRO A 167 20.75 1.95 0.62
N LYS A 168 19.99 1.98 1.73
CA LYS A 168 19.71 0.84 2.59
C LYS A 168 18.94 -0.28 1.88
N TRP A 169 18.16 0.07 0.85
CA TRP A 169 17.30 -0.83 0.07
C TRP A 169 17.70 -0.94 -1.39
N ALA A 170 18.84 -0.35 -1.77
CA ALA A 170 19.29 -0.34 -3.16
C ALA A 170 19.42 -1.77 -3.71
N GLY A 171 18.69 -2.06 -4.79
CA GLY A 171 18.69 -3.36 -5.45
C GLY A 171 17.74 -4.41 -4.85
N VAL A 172 17.09 -4.16 -3.70
CA VAL A 172 16.09 -5.08 -3.14
C VAL A 172 14.78 -4.94 -3.90
N PRO A 173 14.29 -5.99 -4.58
CA PRO A 173 13.01 -5.96 -5.25
C PRO A 173 11.87 -5.97 -4.22
N ILE A 174 10.88 -5.11 -4.43
CA ILE A 174 9.70 -4.98 -3.57
C ILE A 174 8.47 -5.24 -4.43
N THR A 175 7.64 -6.18 -4.01
CA THR A 175 6.38 -6.50 -4.70
C THR A 175 5.19 -6.21 -3.79
N LEU A 176 4.23 -5.46 -4.31
CA LEU A 176 2.95 -5.19 -3.66
C LEU A 176 1.86 -5.91 -4.43
N SER A 177 1.12 -6.81 -3.77
CA SER A 177 0.09 -7.60 -4.44
C SER A 177 -1.21 -7.61 -3.65
N THR A 178 -2.31 -7.45 -4.34
CA THR A 178 -3.65 -7.56 -3.76
C THR A 178 -4.66 -8.10 -4.77
N GLY A 179 -5.72 -8.71 -4.28
CA GLY A 179 -6.82 -9.15 -5.15
C GLY A 179 -8.00 -9.70 -4.36
N LYS A 180 -9.14 -9.71 -5.05
CA LYS A 180 -10.40 -10.29 -4.61
C LYS A 180 -10.65 -11.65 -5.25
N ALA A 181 -11.52 -12.45 -4.63
CA ALA A 181 -11.86 -13.81 -5.07
C ALA A 181 -10.61 -14.70 -5.23
N LEU A 182 -9.61 -14.53 -4.39
CA LEU A 182 -8.41 -15.36 -4.36
C LEU A 182 -8.60 -16.58 -3.44
N LYS A 183 -7.68 -17.53 -3.53
CA LYS A 183 -7.78 -18.83 -2.84
C LYS A 183 -7.87 -18.69 -1.31
N GLU A 184 -7.21 -17.67 -0.74
CA GLU A 184 -7.16 -17.47 0.69
C GLU A 184 -7.20 -15.99 1.06
N ARG A 185 -7.67 -15.73 2.30
CA ARG A 185 -7.58 -14.40 2.92
C ARG A 185 -6.26 -14.29 3.68
N LEU A 186 -5.37 -13.43 3.22
CA LEU A 186 -4.03 -13.27 3.80
C LEU A 186 -3.64 -11.79 3.80
N THR A 187 -3.03 -11.33 4.90
CA THR A 187 -2.23 -10.10 4.91
C THR A 187 -0.87 -10.48 5.47
N ALA A 188 0.19 -10.31 4.66
CA ALA A 188 1.54 -10.74 4.99
C ALA A 188 2.60 -9.75 4.49
N ILE A 189 3.72 -9.74 5.15
CA ILE A 189 4.96 -9.07 4.75
C ILE A 189 6.08 -10.08 4.87
#